data_6343d8fbb0a7c458bc5501b04ebd7818
#
_entry.id   6343d8fbb0a7c458bc5501b04ebd7818
#
_cell.length_a   1.000
_cell.length_b   1.000
_cell.length_c   1.000
_cell.angle_alpha   90.00
_cell.angle_beta   90.00
_cell.angle_gamma   90.00
#
_symmetry.space_group_name_H-M   'P 1'
#
loop_
_entity.id
_entity.type
_entity.pdbx_description
1 polymer ?
#
loop_
_entity_poly.entity_id
_entity_poly.type
_entity_poly.pdbx_seq_one_letter_code
_entity_poly.pdbx_strand_id
1 'polypeptide(L)'
;MRTKEEKAAFIRSLADAVEIMEERGTIVPTTLLEDYSVRNGLLILWQKPTATKCAGFHDWKSAGRSVKKGSTGAAILVPTGSYTNEAGEDKLRFSWRYVFDIADTEELGENAPRLARDVA
;
A
#
# COMPACT_ATOMS: atom_id res chain seq x y z
N MET A 1 3.82 19.25 -2.82
CA MET A 1 3.01 18.71 -1.69
C MET A 1 1.53 18.89 -2.03
N ARG A 2 0.71 17.89 -1.75
CA ARG A 2 -0.73 17.97 -2.07
C ARG A 2 -1.46 18.86 -1.07
N THR A 3 -2.42 19.65 -1.56
CA THR A 3 -3.31 20.40 -0.70
C THR A 3 -4.29 19.44 0.00
N LYS A 4 -5.04 19.98 0.96
CA LYS A 4 -6.08 19.18 1.65
C LYS A 4 -7.14 18.68 0.66
N GLU A 5 -7.55 19.52 -0.29
CA GLU A 5 -8.51 19.14 -1.32
C GLU A 5 -7.95 18.09 -2.27
N GLU A 6 -6.70 18.23 -2.65
CA GLU A 6 -6.03 17.25 -3.50
C GLU A 6 -5.89 15.90 -2.80
N LYS A 7 -5.58 15.90 -1.50
CA LYS A 7 -5.52 14.68 -0.70
C LYS A 7 -6.88 13.99 -0.64
N ALA A 8 -7.94 14.76 -0.39
CA ALA A 8 -9.29 14.20 -0.33
C ALA A 8 -9.72 13.63 -1.67
N ALA A 9 -9.40 14.33 -2.77
CA ALA A 9 -9.71 13.86 -4.12
C ALA A 9 -8.95 12.56 -4.43
N PHE A 10 -7.70 12.46 -4.03
CA PHE A 10 -6.90 11.25 -4.24
C PHE A 10 -7.50 10.06 -3.50
N ILE A 11 -7.86 10.25 -2.22
CA ILE A 11 -8.49 9.18 -1.43
C ILE A 11 -9.81 8.73 -2.08
N ARG A 12 -10.64 9.67 -2.55
CA ARG A 12 -11.87 9.33 -3.24
C ARG A 12 -11.62 8.52 -4.51
N SER A 13 -10.59 8.90 -5.28
CA SER A 13 -10.26 8.15 -6.50
C SER A 13 -9.84 6.71 -6.18
N LEU A 14 -9.16 6.50 -5.07
CA LEU A 14 -8.80 5.14 -4.64
C LEU A 14 -10.04 4.35 -4.24
N ALA A 15 -10.99 4.97 -3.53
CA ALA A 15 -12.23 4.30 -3.16
C ALA A 15 -13.05 3.94 -4.40
N ASP A 16 -13.12 4.81 -5.40
CA ASP A 16 -13.82 4.54 -6.64
C ASP A 16 -13.16 3.38 -7.41
N ALA A 17 -11.84 3.32 -7.39
CA ALA A 17 -11.12 2.22 -8.03
C ALA A 17 -11.49 0.87 -7.41
N VAL A 18 -11.63 0.80 -6.09
CA VAL A 18 -12.06 -0.42 -5.40
C VAL A 18 -13.43 -0.88 -5.90
N GLU A 19 -14.38 0.03 -6.00
CA GLU A 19 -15.73 -0.29 -6.48
C GLU A 19 -15.69 -0.88 -7.90
N ILE A 20 -14.92 -0.27 -8.79
CA ILE A 20 -14.77 -0.74 -10.17
C ILE A 20 -14.20 -2.15 -10.19
N MET A 21 -13.16 -2.41 -9.39
CA MET A 21 -12.53 -3.72 -9.35
C MET A 21 -13.48 -4.79 -8.79
N GLU A 22 -14.26 -4.43 -7.77
CA GLU A 22 -15.27 -5.34 -7.21
C GLU A 22 -16.34 -5.68 -8.25
N GLU A 23 -16.83 -4.70 -8.98
CA GLU A 23 -17.82 -4.91 -10.04
C GLU A 23 -17.31 -5.82 -11.16
N ARG A 24 -16.02 -5.74 -11.44
CA ARG A 24 -15.37 -6.60 -12.45
C ARG A 24 -15.10 -8.01 -11.94
N GLY A 25 -15.34 -8.28 -10.65
CA GLY A 25 -15.06 -9.57 -10.07
C GLY A 25 -13.57 -9.90 -9.98
N THR A 26 -12.74 -8.88 -9.82
CA THR A 26 -11.30 -9.06 -9.74
C THR A 26 -10.92 -9.94 -8.54
N ILE A 27 -10.08 -10.94 -8.79
CA ILE A 27 -9.59 -11.85 -7.75
C ILE A 27 -8.24 -11.37 -7.26
N VAL A 28 -8.12 -11.22 -5.93
CA VAL A 28 -6.85 -10.82 -5.30
C VAL A 28 -6.03 -12.08 -5.01
N PRO A 29 -4.76 -12.14 -5.45
CA PRO A 29 -3.90 -13.28 -5.13
C PRO A 29 -3.77 -13.50 -3.62
N THR A 30 -3.71 -14.75 -3.20
CA THR A 30 -3.57 -15.09 -1.77
C THR A 30 -2.30 -14.51 -1.17
N THR A 31 -1.23 -14.39 -1.95
CA THR A 31 0.02 -13.79 -1.49
C THR A 31 -0.12 -12.32 -1.08
N LEU A 32 -1.06 -11.59 -1.69
CA LEU A 32 -1.39 -10.24 -1.25
C LEU A 32 -2.31 -10.28 -0.04
N LEU A 33 -3.25 -11.22 0.00
CA LEU A 33 -4.19 -11.33 1.12
C LEU A 33 -3.54 -11.74 2.43
N GLU A 34 -2.35 -12.30 2.39
CA GLU A 34 -1.58 -12.61 3.60
C GLU A 34 -1.23 -11.34 4.39
N ASP A 35 -1.02 -10.23 3.69
CA ASP A 35 -0.54 -8.99 4.30
C ASP A 35 -1.55 -7.84 4.23
N TYR A 36 -2.53 -7.92 3.34
CA TYR A 36 -3.45 -6.82 3.07
C TYR A 36 -4.90 -7.29 3.06
N SER A 37 -5.80 -6.35 3.37
CA SER A 37 -7.23 -6.58 3.21
C SER A 37 -7.58 -6.78 1.73
N VAL A 38 -8.74 -7.35 1.45
CA VAL A 38 -9.23 -7.49 0.07
C VAL A 38 -9.25 -6.12 -0.62
N ARG A 39 -9.76 -5.08 0.07
CA ARG A 39 -9.84 -3.74 -0.51
C ARG A 39 -8.48 -3.18 -0.88
N ASN A 40 -7.50 -3.29 0.01
CA ASN A 40 -6.14 -2.83 -0.29
C ASN A 40 -5.47 -3.70 -1.34
N GLY A 41 -5.76 -4.98 -1.36
CA GLY A 41 -5.29 -5.87 -2.43
C GLY A 41 -5.82 -5.43 -3.79
N LEU A 42 -7.09 -5.04 -3.87
CA LEU A 42 -7.68 -4.50 -5.09
C LEU A 42 -7.03 -3.19 -5.51
N LEU A 43 -6.74 -2.32 -4.56
CA LEU A 43 -6.02 -1.06 -4.85
C LEU A 43 -4.63 -1.33 -5.43
N ILE A 44 -3.92 -2.28 -4.86
CA ILE A 44 -2.60 -2.65 -5.38
C ILE A 44 -2.72 -3.14 -6.82
N LEU A 45 -3.65 -4.03 -7.10
CA LEU A 45 -3.85 -4.56 -8.46
C LEU A 45 -4.31 -3.51 -9.46
N TRP A 46 -5.09 -2.52 -9.01
CA TRP A 46 -5.48 -1.40 -9.87
C TRP A 46 -4.27 -0.63 -10.37
N GLN A 47 -3.28 -0.43 -9.49
CA GLN A 47 -2.08 0.34 -9.78
C GLN A 47 -0.95 -0.53 -10.34
N LYS A 48 -0.91 -1.79 -9.97
CA LYS A 48 0.11 -2.74 -10.39
C LYS A 48 -0.53 -4.11 -10.63
N PRO A 49 -1.08 -4.34 -11.83
CA PRO A 49 -1.83 -5.57 -12.11
C PRO A 49 -1.06 -6.88 -11.93
N THR A 50 0.27 -6.82 -11.99
CA THR A 50 1.14 -8.00 -11.87
C THR A 50 1.66 -8.21 -10.45
N ALA A 51 1.22 -7.42 -9.48
CA ALA A 51 1.71 -7.51 -8.10
C ALA A 51 1.39 -8.87 -7.48
N THR A 52 2.35 -9.41 -6.75
CA THR A 52 2.21 -10.70 -6.06
C THR A 52 2.52 -10.62 -4.58
N LYS A 53 3.51 -9.82 -4.21
CA LYS A 53 3.94 -9.67 -2.81
C LYS A 53 4.44 -8.25 -2.61
N CYS A 54 3.77 -7.50 -1.76
CA CYS A 54 4.10 -6.09 -1.54
C CYS A 54 4.48 -5.83 -0.08
N ALA A 55 5.30 -4.81 0.11
CA ALA A 55 5.66 -4.33 1.44
C ALA A 55 6.11 -2.88 1.32
N GLY A 56 6.14 -2.18 2.45
CA GLY A 56 6.65 -0.83 2.51
C GLY A 56 8.16 -0.78 2.28
N PHE A 57 8.67 0.40 1.99
CA PHE A 57 10.08 0.61 1.70
C PHE A 57 10.99 0.08 2.82
N HIS A 58 10.68 0.44 4.06
CA HIS A 58 11.49 0.01 5.20
C HIS A 58 11.32 -1.47 5.51
N ASP A 59 10.15 -2.02 5.28
CA ASP A 59 9.90 -3.45 5.48
C ASP A 59 10.72 -4.29 4.51
N TRP A 60 10.86 -3.85 3.27
CA TRP A 60 11.73 -4.53 2.32
C TRP A 60 13.19 -4.50 2.77
N LYS A 61 13.66 -3.36 3.28
CA LYS A 61 15.02 -3.26 3.82
C LYS A 61 15.23 -4.24 4.97
N SER A 62 14.28 -4.32 5.88
CA SER A 62 14.34 -5.26 7.01
C SER A 62 14.38 -6.72 6.54
N ALA A 63 13.77 -7.00 5.39
CA ALA A 63 13.78 -8.32 4.79
C ALA A 63 15.04 -8.60 3.95
N GLY A 64 15.98 -7.65 3.90
CA GLY A 64 17.21 -7.82 3.13
C GLY A 64 17.09 -7.45 1.66
N ARG A 65 16.09 -6.63 1.32
CA ARG A 65 15.87 -6.20 -0.07
C ARG A 65 15.83 -4.68 -0.15
N SER A 66 16.11 -4.17 -1.32
CA SER A 66 16.09 -2.74 -1.59
C SER A 66 15.14 -2.46 -2.74
N VAL A 67 14.30 -1.45 -2.58
CA VAL A 67 13.44 -0.99 -3.66
C VAL A 67 14.31 -0.34 -4.72
N LYS A 68 14.14 -0.75 -5.97
CA LYS A 68 14.92 -0.23 -7.09
C LYS A 68 14.64 1.25 -7.30
N LYS A 69 15.67 2.02 -7.59
CA LYS A 69 15.54 3.44 -7.87
C LYS A 69 14.58 3.65 -9.04
N GLY A 70 13.67 4.60 -8.88
CA GLY A 70 12.70 4.92 -9.93
C GLY A 70 11.43 4.09 -9.88
N SER A 71 11.32 3.14 -8.96
CA SER A 71 10.11 2.35 -8.80
C SER A 71 8.95 3.22 -8.31
N THR A 72 7.76 2.94 -8.82
CA THR A 72 6.54 3.60 -8.38
C THR A 72 5.80 2.71 -7.40
N GLY A 73 5.53 3.22 -6.21
CA GLY A 73 4.77 2.48 -5.23
C GLY A 73 3.28 2.47 -5.54
N ALA A 74 2.59 1.47 -5.02
CA ALA A 74 1.14 1.40 -5.06
C ALA A 74 0.58 1.99 -3.78
N ALA A 75 -0.41 2.87 -3.87
CA ALA A 75 -1.03 3.48 -2.71
C ALA A 75 -2.09 2.56 -2.12
N ILE A 76 -2.06 2.41 -0.80
CA ILE A 76 -3.11 1.72 -0.06
C ILE A 76 -3.72 2.67 0.96
N LEU A 77 -4.93 2.38 1.42
CA LEU A 77 -5.62 3.20 2.42
C LEU A 77 -5.50 2.55 3.79
N VAL A 78 -5.05 3.34 4.75
CA VAL A 78 -4.91 2.89 6.14
C VAL A 78 -5.72 3.81 7.06
N PRO A 79 -6.42 3.24 8.06
CA PRO A 79 -7.12 4.09 9.03
C PRO A 79 -6.10 4.76 9.94
N THR A 80 -6.33 6.05 10.22
CA THR A 80 -5.44 6.86 11.05
C THR A 80 -6.14 7.41 12.31
N GLY A 81 -7.38 7.01 12.54
CA GLY A 81 -8.15 7.46 13.68
C GLY A 81 -9.61 7.59 13.31
N SER A 82 -10.38 8.15 14.23
CA SER A 82 -11.80 8.37 14.01
C SER A 82 -12.21 9.77 14.45
N TYR A 83 -13.38 10.19 14.01
CA TYR A 83 -13.97 11.45 14.42
C TYR A 83 -15.48 11.33 14.37
N THR A 84 -16.17 12.20 15.08
CA THR A 84 -17.62 12.28 15.04
C THR A 84 -18.01 13.47 14.19
N ASN A 85 -18.84 13.25 13.17
CA ASN A 85 -19.29 14.32 12.30
C ASN A 85 -20.42 15.15 12.94
N GLU A 86 -20.89 16.18 12.23
CA GLU A 86 -21.95 17.06 12.74
C GLU A 86 -23.28 16.33 13.00
N ALA A 87 -23.53 15.24 12.29
CA ALA A 87 -24.72 14.42 12.48
C ALA A 87 -24.61 13.44 13.66
N GLY A 88 -23.50 13.46 14.39
CA GLY A 88 -23.26 12.54 15.50
C GLY A 88 -22.82 11.16 15.09
N GLU A 89 -22.43 11.00 13.83
CA GLU A 89 -21.97 9.70 13.32
C GLU A 89 -20.46 9.55 13.49
N ASP A 90 -20.03 8.37 13.92
CA ASP A 90 -18.61 8.05 14.01
C ASP A 90 -18.08 7.68 12.63
N LYS A 91 -17.00 8.33 12.22
CA LYS A 91 -16.37 8.11 10.93
C LYS A 91 -14.89 7.81 11.12
N LEU A 92 -14.35 6.98 10.23
CA LEU A 92 -12.92 6.71 10.20
C LEU A 92 -12.21 7.73 9.34
N ARG A 93 -11.02 8.12 9.79
CA ARG A 93 -10.10 8.92 8.99
C ARG A 93 -9.15 7.96 8.31
N PHE A 94 -8.83 8.24 7.06
CA PHE A 94 -7.90 7.43 6.29
C PHE A 94 -6.75 8.29 5.78
N SER A 95 -5.60 7.68 5.66
CA SER A 95 -4.47 8.22 4.95
C SER A 95 -4.02 7.16 3.95
N TRP A 96 -3.06 7.47 3.11
CA TRP A 96 -2.51 6.46 2.22
C TRP A 96 -1.04 6.24 2.53
N ARG A 97 -0.58 5.03 2.18
CA ARG A 97 0.83 4.66 2.26
C ARG A 97 1.21 4.00 0.95
N TYR A 98 2.48 4.05 0.61
CA TYR A 98 2.98 3.40 -0.58
C TYR A 98 3.64 2.09 -0.23
N VAL A 99 3.30 1.06 -0.99
CA VAL A 99 3.94 -0.25 -0.90
C VAL A 99 4.53 -0.59 -2.25
N PHE A 100 5.52 -1.48 -2.27
CA PHE A 100 6.25 -1.84 -3.48
C PHE A 100 6.17 -3.35 -3.68
N ASP A 101 5.98 -3.77 -4.92
CA ASP A 101 5.96 -5.19 -5.25
C ASP A 101 7.38 -5.76 -5.24
N ILE A 102 7.49 -7.05 -4.95
CA ILE A 102 8.79 -7.72 -4.92
C ILE A 102 9.55 -7.58 -6.25
N ALA A 103 8.84 -7.51 -7.37
CA ALA A 103 9.46 -7.32 -8.68
C ALA A 103 10.20 -5.98 -8.80
N ASP A 104 9.86 -5.00 -7.97
CA ASP A 104 10.51 -3.70 -7.93
C ASP A 104 11.61 -3.63 -6.87
N THR A 105 12.04 -4.77 -6.37
CA THR A 105 13.10 -4.85 -5.37
C THR A 105 14.22 -5.75 -5.85
N GLU A 106 15.37 -5.61 -5.20
CA GLU A 106 16.54 -6.47 -5.46
C GLU A 106 17.18 -6.81 -4.12
N GLU A 107 17.87 -7.93 -4.07
CA GLU A 107 18.57 -8.33 -2.86
C GLU A 107 19.69 -7.35 -2.53
N LEU A 108 19.82 -7.02 -1.25
CA LEU A 108 20.95 -6.22 -0.79
C LEU A 108 22.23 -7.06 -0.88
N GLY A 109 23.32 -6.41 -1.32
CA GLY A 109 24.61 -7.06 -1.39
C GLY A 109 25.14 -7.39 0.00
N GLU A 110 26.17 -8.23 0.05
CA GLU A 110 26.77 -8.67 1.31
C GLU A 110 27.23 -7.52 2.19
N ASN A 111 27.71 -6.45 1.57
CA ASN A 111 28.23 -5.29 2.29
C ASN A 111 27.17 -4.22 2.56
N ALA A 112 25.94 -4.46 2.16
CA ALA A 112 24.87 -3.49 2.39
C ALA A 112 24.44 -3.50 3.86
N PRO A 113 24.05 -2.34 4.41
CA PRO A 113 23.53 -2.31 5.77
C PRO A 113 22.30 -3.20 5.89
N ARG A 114 22.26 -3.94 6.97
CA ARG A 114 21.12 -4.78 7.30
C ARG A 114 20.45 -4.20 8.53
N LEU A 115 19.17 -4.20 8.55
CA LEU A 115 18.44 -3.60 9.67
C LEU A 115 18.41 -4.52 10.90
N ALA A 116 17.25 -4.66 11.52
CA ALA A 116 17.12 -5.36 12.79
C ALA A 116 17.76 -6.75 12.83
N ARG A 117 17.79 -7.45 11.76
CA ARG A 117 18.33 -8.81 11.74
C ARG A 117 19.83 -8.89 11.97
N ASP A 118 20.55 -7.80 11.70
CA ASP A 118 22.00 -7.78 11.87
C ASP A 118 22.41 -7.53 13.31
N VAL A 119 21.45 -7.12 14.12
CA VAL A 119 21.68 -6.90 15.54
C VAL A 119 21.12 -8.02 16.40
N ALA A 120 20.55 -9.00 15.75
CA ALA A 120 19.93 -10.13 16.44
C ALA A 120 20.99 -11.09 17.01
#